data_e9678f8229a9087ddca3fde8c9becc20
#
_entry.id   e9678f8229a9087ddca3fde8c9becc20
#
_cell.length_a   1.000
_cell.length_b   1.000
_cell.length_c   1.000
_cell.angle_alpha   90.00
_cell.angle_beta   90.00
_cell.angle_gamma   90.00
#
_symmetry.space_group_name_H-M   'P 1'
#
loop_
_entity.id
_entity.type
_entity.pdbx_description
1 polymer ?
#
loop_
_entity_poly.entity_id
_entity_poly.type
_entity_poly.pdbx_seq_one_letter_code
_entity_poly.pdbx_strand_id
1 'polypeptide(L)'
;SGFRDFTRIAGSDPTMWRDILLNNKGTILELIQRFVEDLIALERNIRWDEGDRLFELFSRTQKIRKEVIDAKQDQPEHEKRILSELNKDKN
;
A
#
# COMPACT_ATOMS: atom_id res chain seq x y z
N SER A 1 12.98 -0.49 1.65
CA SER A 1 12.13 -0.62 2.83
C SER A 1 11.12 0.53 2.89
N GLY A 2 10.04 0.33 3.62
CA GLY A 2 8.99 1.34 3.76
C GLY A 2 9.47 2.63 4.39
N PHE A 3 10.40 2.54 5.37
CA PHE A 3 10.96 3.73 6.01
C PHE A 3 11.79 4.55 5.04
N ARG A 4 12.59 3.89 4.22
CA ARG A 4 13.41 4.55 3.21
C ARG A 4 12.56 5.27 2.17
N ASP A 5 11.50 4.62 1.71
CA ASP A 5 10.57 5.23 0.76
C ASP A 5 9.82 6.41 1.37
N PHE A 6 9.42 6.29 2.64
CA PHE A 6 8.75 7.37 3.35
C PHE A 6 9.66 8.60 3.49
N THR A 7 10.94 8.39 3.86
CA THR A 7 11.88 9.52 3.99
C THR A 7 12.18 10.15 2.65
N ARG A 8 12.21 9.37 1.57
CA ARG A 8 12.37 9.91 0.22
C ARG A 8 11.20 10.80 -0.17
N ILE A 9 9.98 10.36 0.10
CA ILE A 9 8.77 11.14 -0.17
C ILE A 9 8.75 12.40 0.68
N ALA A 10 9.05 12.27 1.97
CA ALA A 10 9.09 13.41 2.88
C ALA A 10 10.20 14.41 2.54
N GLY A 11 11.27 13.94 1.87
CA GLY A 11 12.36 14.78 1.42
C GLY A 11 12.09 15.55 0.14
N SER A 12 10.98 15.25 -0.56
CA SER A 12 10.59 15.99 -1.74
C SER A 12 9.88 17.30 -1.33
N ASP A 13 9.37 18.07 -2.28
CA ASP A 13 8.84 19.40 -2.07
C ASP A 13 7.79 19.46 -0.92
N PRO A 14 8.13 20.08 0.23
CA PRO A 14 7.20 20.16 1.36
C PRO A 14 5.95 20.99 1.07
N THR A 15 6.05 22.00 0.20
CA THR A 15 4.90 22.80 -0.18
C THR A 15 3.88 21.98 -0.94
N MET A 16 4.35 21.16 -1.88
CA MET A 16 3.50 20.27 -2.66
C MET A 16 2.76 19.29 -1.76
N TRP A 17 3.47 18.62 -0.85
CA TRP A 17 2.87 17.65 0.04
C TRP A 17 1.89 18.27 1.03
N ARG A 18 2.21 19.46 1.55
CA ARG A 18 1.28 20.19 2.39
C ARG A 18 -0.04 20.44 1.64
N ASP A 19 0.05 20.91 0.42
CA ASP A 19 -1.14 21.26 -0.36
C ASP A 19 -1.94 20.03 -0.76
N ILE A 20 -1.27 18.94 -1.11
CA ILE A 20 -1.94 17.67 -1.41
C ILE A 20 -2.75 17.18 -0.19
N LEU A 21 -2.13 17.17 0.98
CA LEU A 21 -2.79 16.69 2.19
C LEU A 21 -3.96 17.58 2.59
N LEU A 22 -3.79 18.91 2.52
CA LEU A 22 -4.85 19.84 2.89
C LEU A 22 -6.01 19.82 1.90
N ASN A 23 -5.72 19.67 0.60
CA ASN A 23 -6.76 19.58 -0.41
C ASN A 23 -7.54 18.27 -0.36
N ASN A 24 -6.99 17.24 0.27
CA ASN A 24 -7.62 15.94 0.45
C ASN A 24 -7.90 15.65 1.92
N LYS A 25 -8.07 16.67 2.71
CA LYS A 25 -8.13 16.59 4.17
C LYS A 25 -9.13 15.54 4.68
N GLY A 26 -10.36 15.57 4.19
CA GLY A 26 -11.41 14.66 4.64
C GLY A 26 -11.05 13.19 4.41
N THR A 27 -10.62 12.88 3.18
CA THR A 27 -10.25 11.52 2.81
C THR A 27 -9.01 11.05 3.57
N ILE A 28 -8.01 11.91 3.71
CA ILE A 28 -6.77 11.57 4.40
C ILE A 28 -7.02 11.31 5.89
N LEU A 29 -7.80 12.17 6.54
CA LEU A 29 -8.12 11.98 7.96
C LEU A 29 -8.92 10.69 8.19
N GLU A 30 -9.83 10.36 7.28
CA GLU A 30 -10.58 9.12 7.37
C GLU A 30 -9.67 7.89 7.26
N LEU A 31 -8.73 7.91 6.32
CA LEU A 31 -7.76 6.83 6.15
C LEU A 31 -6.85 6.68 7.37
N ILE A 32 -6.36 7.81 7.91
CA ILE A 32 -5.51 7.80 9.11
C ILE A 32 -6.30 7.24 10.29
N GLN A 33 -7.55 7.64 10.45
CA GLN A 33 -8.38 7.16 11.55
C GLN A 33 -8.58 5.64 11.49
N ARG A 34 -8.83 5.09 10.31
CA ARG A 34 -8.95 3.65 10.13
C ARG A 34 -7.64 2.94 10.46
N PHE A 35 -6.53 3.50 10.03
CA PHE A 35 -5.22 2.93 10.32
C PHE A 35 -4.93 2.92 11.82
N VAL A 36 -5.27 4.01 12.51
CA VAL A 36 -5.13 4.10 13.97
C VAL A 36 -6.00 3.06 14.67
N GLU A 37 -7.24 2.89 14.23
CA GLU A 37 -8.14 1.89 14.79
C GLU A 37 -7.60 0.47 14.61
N ASP A 38 -7.04 0.18 13.45
CA ASP A 38 -6.44 -1.13 13.17
C ASP A 38 -5.23 -1.38 14.04
N LEU A 39 -4.40 -0.36 14.26
CA LEU A 39 -3.24 -0.45 15.15
C LEU A 39 -3.66 -0.68 16.60
N ILE A 40 -4.71 -0.02 17.06
CA ILE A 40 -5.24 -0.20 18.42
C ILE A 40 -5.75 -1.62 18.59
N ALA A 41 -6.44 -2.16 17.58
CA ALA A 41 -6.93 -3.53 17.63
C ALA A 41 -5.77 -4.54 17.67
N LEU A 42 -4.74 -4.31 16.88
CA LEU A 42 -3.53 -5.14 16.90
C LEU A 42 -2.84 -5.08 18.25
N GLU A 43 -2.67 -3.89 18.81
CA GLU A 43 -2.06 -3.70 20.13
C GLU A 43 -2.83 -4.48 21.19
N ARG A 44 -4.16 -4.41 21.15
CA ARG A 44 -5.02 -5.12 22.10
C ARG A 44 -4.86 -6.63 21.99
N ASN A 45 -4.82 -7.14 20.75
CA ASN A 45 -4.65 -8.57 20.52
C ASN A 45 -3.31 -9.07 21.06
N ILE A 46 -2.26 -8.28 20.93
CA ILE A 46 -0.93 -8.61 21.46
C ILE A 46 -0.94 -8.55 22.99
N ARG A 47 -1.52 -7.49 23.56
CA ARG A 47 -1.55 -7.27 25.02
C ARG A 47 -2.27 -8.40 25.76
N TRP A 48 -3.34 -8.90 25.17
CA TRP A 48 -4.17 -9.93 25.79
C TRP A 48 -3.87 -11.35 25.30
N ASP A 49 -2.74 -11.54 24.62
CA ASP A 49 -2.26 -12.85 24.15
C ASP A 49 -3.31 -13.57 23.27
N GLU A 50 -4.01 -12.82 22.44
CA GLU A 50 -5.04 -13.39 21.54
C GLU A 50 -4.40 -13.97 20.30
N GLY A 51 -3.72 -15.13 20.45
CA GLY A 51 -2.96 -15.77 19.39
C GLY A 51 -3.80 -16.16 18.18
N ASP A 52 -5.02 -16.63 18.39
CA ASP A 52 -5.91 -17.03 17.28
C ASP A 52 -6.29 -15.83 16.42
N ARG A 53 -6.57 -14.70 17.04
CA ARG A 53 -6.89 -13.46 16.29
C ARG A 53 -5.69 -12.94 15.51
N LEU A 54 -4.51 -13.02 16.12
CA LEU A 54 -3.27 -12.62 15.45
C LEU A 54 -2.99 -13.54 14.26
N PHE A 55 -3.14 -14.83 14.43
CA PHE A 55 -2.95 -15.80 13.36
C PHE A 55 -3.91 -15.52 12.20
N GLU A 56 -5.17 -15.28 12.50
CA GLU A 56 -6.18 -14.99 11.50
C GLU A 56 -5.87 -13.68 10.75
N LEU A 57 -5.46 -12.64 11.48
CA LEU A 57 -5.10 -11.36 10.87
C LEU A 57 -3.93 -11.50 9.91
N PHE A 58 -2.85 -12.17 10.34
CA PHE A 58 -1.66 -12.32 9.51
C PHE A 58 -1.91 -13.28 8.33
N SER A 59 -2.75 -14.30 8.51
CA SER A 59 -3.12 -15.19 7.41
C SER A 59 -3.86 -14.44 6.31
N ARG A 60 -4.79 -13.58 6.70
CA ARG A 60 -5.56 -12.75 5.77
C ARG A 60 -4.66 -11.74 5.07
N THR A 61 -3.76 -11.09 5.81
CA THR A 61 -2.80 -10.13 5.27
C THR A 61 -1.84 -10.81 4.28
N GLN A 62 -1.39 -12.01 4.60
CA GLN A 62 -0.53 -12.80 3.72
C GLN A 62 -1.23 -13.09 2.39
N LYS A 63 -2.49 -13.47 2.44
CA LYS A 63 -3.29 -13.75 1.25
C LYS A 63 -3.44 -12.50 0.38
N ILE A 64 -3.79 -11.37 0.99
CA ILE A 64 -3.93 -10.09 0.28
C ILE A 64 -2.62 -9.68 -0.36
N ARG A 65 -1.51 -9.80 0.37
CA ARG A 65 -0.18 -9.46 -0.13
C ARG A 65 0.19 -10.32 -1.34
N LYS A 66 -0.12 -11.60 -1.28
CA LYS A 66 0.13 -12.53 -2.39
C LYS A 66 -0.67 -12.12 -3.63
N GLU A 67 -1.92 -11.77 -3.47
CA GLU A 67 -2.76 -11.31 -4.57
C GLU A 67 -2.22 -10.02 -5.21
N VAL A 68 -1.74 -9.08 -4.39
CA VAL A 68 -1.13 -7.85 -4.88
C VAL A 68 0.15 -8.13 -5.67
N ILE A 69 1.00 -9.03 -5.19
CA ILE A 69 2.23 -9.40 -5.87
C ILE A 69 1.90 -10.07 -7.21
N ASP A 70 0.95 -10.99 -7.24
CA ASP A 70 0.53 -11.66 -8.46
C ASP A 70 0.00 -10.65 -9.49
N ALA A 71 -0.80 -9.69 -9.04
CA ALA A 71 -1.31 -8.64 -9.92
C ALA A 71 -0.19 -7.78 -10.51
N LYS A 72 0.82 -7.44 -9.72
CA LYS A 72 1.98 -6.67 -10.19
C LYS A 72 2.82 -7.45 -11.18
N GLN A 73 2.93 -8.76 -11.03
CA GLN A 73 3.67 -9.60 -11.96
C GLN A 73 2.97 -9.67 -13.32
N ASP A 74 1.65 -9.66 -13.35
CA ASP A 74 0.89 -9.68 -14.58
C ASP A 74 1.01 -8.37 -15.37
N GLN A 75 1.09 -7.23 -14.67
CA GLN A 75 1.19 -5.92 -15.32
C GLN A 75 2.44 -5.75 -16.21
N PRO A 76 3.65 -6.10 -15.76
CA PRO A 76 4.83 -5.98 -16.62
C PRO A 76 4.74 -6.82 -17.89
N GLU A 77 4.18 -8.01 -17.83
CA GLU A 77 3.99 -8.87 -18.99
C GLU A 77 3.01 -8.25 -19.96
N HIS A 78 1.94 -7.66 -19.45
CA HIS A 78 0.95 -6.97 -20.29
C HIS A 78 1.56 -5.77 -20.98
N GLU A 79 2.35 -4.97 -20.28
CA GLU A 79 3.06 -3.82 -20.86
C GLU A 79 4.05 -4.25 -21.95
N LYS A 80 4.80 -5.32 -21.70
CA LYS A 80 5.73 -5.86 -22.68
C LYS A 80 5.02 -6.32 -23.95
N ARG A 81 3.85 -6.91 -23.79
CA ARG A 81 3.04 -7.38 -24.91
C ARG A 81 2.58 -6.20 -25.76
N ILE A 82 2.09 -5.14 -25.12
CA ILE A 82 1.64 -3.92 -25.81
C ILE A 82 2.79 -3.27 -26.55
N LEU A 83 3.95 -3.14 -25.92
CA LEU A 83 5.14 -2.56 -26.55
C LEU A 83 5.61 -3.39 -27.74
N SER A 84 5.54 -4.71 -27.64
CA SER A 84 5.90 -5.61 -28.74
C SER A 84 4.98 -5.41 -29.94
N GLU A 85 3.69 -5.27 -29.71
CA GLU A 85 2.71 -5.02 -30.76
C GLU A 85 2.92 -3.66 -31.42
N LEU A 86 3.21 -2.64 -30.63
CA LEU A 86 3.49 -1.30 -31.16
C LEU A 86 4.74 -1.28 -32.03
N ASN A 87 5.78 -2.02 -31.65
CA ASN A 87 7.01 -2.12 -32.45
C ASN A 87 6.78 -2.85 -33.76
N LYS A 88 5.90 -3.82 -33.82
CA LYS A 88 5.54 -4.51 -35.04
C LYS A 88 4.86 -3.57 -36.04
N ASP A 89 4.03 -2.66 -35.55
CA ASP A 89 3.33 -1.70 -36.40
C ASP A 89 4.26 -0.63 -36.98
N LYS A 90 5.41 -0.40 -36.33
CA LYS A 90 6.39 0.59 -36.83
C LYS A 90 7.32 0.06 -37.91
N ASN A 91 7.36 -1.23 -38.11
CA ASN A 91 8.18 -1.86 -39.12
C ASN A 91 7.34 -2.24 -40.34
#